data_465d475c1a9ad3a8cc29b3265b390928
#
_entry.id   465d475c1a9ad3a8cc29b3265b390928
#
_cell.length_a   1.000
_cell.length_b   1.000
_cell.length_c   1.000
_cell.angle_alpha   90.00
_cell.angle_beta   90.00
_cell.angle_gamma   90.00
#
_symmetry.space_group_name_H-M   'P 1'
#
loop_
_entity.id
_entity.type
_entity.pdbx_description
1 polymer ?
#
loop_
_entity_poly.entity_id
_entity_poly.type
_entity_poly.pdbx_seq_one_letter_code
_entity_poly.pdbx_strand_id
1 'polypeptide(L)'
;MQNLKYFSWSIGFTVFGLVGGYLVGGWPAVFIVAVLAVLETSLSFDNAVVNATVLRHMDEKWRQRFLLWGILIAVFGMRIVFPLAIVGVVANMGPMAVIDLALFKPDDYARILTSAHHEIAAFGGAFLMMVFLKFFIDVNKDTHWLAPIEAPLTHLGRLEAAQIMFTLLAILSSSAWLDGAEQRMEFIVAGVWGLIVYILADGIGGVMGGGEGEGGQVVDKTGFAGFMYLELLDASFSFDGVIGAFALTNSLPIIAIGLGVGAMFVRSFTLMLVYRGTLEAYRYLEHGAFWAIGALAAIMFIGVHVH
;
A
#
# COMPACT_ATOMS: atom_id res chain seq x y z
N MET A 1 -22.26 -18.71 -10.83
CA MET A 1 -22.03 -19.27 -9.48
C MET A 1 -20.55 -19.57 -9.15
N GLN A 2 -19.66 -19.80 -10.12
CA GLN A 2 -18.23 -20.04 -9.82
C GLN A 2 -17.48 -18.85 -9.19
N ASN A 3 -17.88 -17.62 -9.46
CA ASN A 3 -17.22 -16.41 -8.92
C ASN A 3 -17.46 -16.22 -7.41
N LEU A 4 -18.61 -16.65 -6.89
CA LEU A 4 -18.95 -16.53 -5.49
C LEU A 4 -18.02 -17.34 -4.56
N LYS A 5 -17.33 -18.36 -5.08
CA LYS A 5 -16.37 -19.13 -4.27
C LYS A 5 -15.18 -18.29 -3.79
N TYR A 6 -14.72 -17.31 -4.61
CA TYR A 6 -13.62 -16.43 -4.21
C TYR A 6 -14.03 -15.44 -3.12
N PHE A 7 -15.32 -15.08 -3.05
CA PHE A 7 -15.85 -14.08 -2.12
C PHE A 7 -16.51 -14.68 -0.86
N SER A 8 -16.59 -16.00 -0.76
CA SER A 8 -17.28 -16.66 0.38
C SER A 8 -16.66 -16.27 1.74
N TRP A 9 -15.34 -16.22 1.82
CA TRP A 9 -14.63 -15.78 3.03
C TRP A 9 -14.85 -14.30 3.33
N SER A 10 -14.83 -13.44 2.31
CA SER A 10 -15.07 -12.00 2.48
C SER A 10 -16.49 -11.72 2.95
N ILE A 11 -17.49 -12.44 2.40
CA ILE A 11 -18.87 -12.32 2.84
C ILE A 11 -19.03 -12.78 4.29
N GLY A 12 -18.44 -13.92 4.66
CA GLY A 12 -18.45 -14.41 6.05
C GLY A 12 -17.79 -13.43 7.01
N PHE A 13 -16.64 -12.87 6.61
CA PHE A 13 -15.92 -11.87 7.39
C PHE A 13 -16.70 -10.54 7.51
N THR A 14 -17.48 -10.18 6.48
CA THR A 14 -18.37 -9.02 6.52
C THR A 14 -19.45 -9.19 7.57
N VAL A 15 -20.13 -10.33 7.58
CA VAL A 15 -21.16 -10.62 8.59
C VAL A 15 -20.55 -10.54 10.00
N PHE A 16 -19.41 -11.19 10.20
CA PHE A 16 -18.69 -11.14 11.47
C PHE A 16 -18.28 -9.72 11.85
N GLY A 17 -17.75 -8.93 10.89
CA GLY A 17 -17.34 -7.54 11.10
C GLY A 17 -18.52 -6.62 11.45
N LEU A 18 -19.67 -6.77 10.78
CA LEU A 18 -20.87 -5.98 11.10
C LEU A 18 -21.42 -6.33 12.49
N VAL A 19 -21.43 -7.61 12.87
CA VAL A 19 -21.78 -8.05 14.23
C VAL A 19 -20.77 -7.49 15.24
N GLY A 20 -19.48 -7.59 14.97
CA GLY A 20 -18.43 -6.98 15.81
C GLY A 20 -18.61 -5.48 15.98
N GLY A 21 -18.87 -4.75 14.89
CA GLY A 21 -19.19 -3.33 14.93
C GLY A 21 -20.39 -3.00 15.81
N TYR A 22 -21.45 -3.81 15.70
CA TYR A 22 -22.62 -3.66 16.55
C TYR A 22 -22.32 -3.84 18.04
N LEU A 23 -21.50 -4.83 18.38
CA LEU A 23 -21.10 -5.09 19.77
C LEU A 23 -20.20 -3.99 20.35
N VAL A 24 -19.41 -3.33 19.52
CA VAL A 24 -18.49 -2.24 19.93
C VAL A 24 -19.21 -0.91 20.09
N GLY A 25 -20.12 -0.54 19.18
CA GLY A 25 -20.71 0.79 19.15
C GLY A 25 -22.14 0.87 18.59
N GLY A 26 -22.87 -0.26 18.55
CA GLY A 26 -24.26 -0.30 18.08
C GLY A 26 -24.41 0.03 16.58
N TRP A 27 -25.60 0.47 16.20
CA TRP A 27 -25.92 0.77 14.80
C TRP A 27 -25.06 1.85 14.14
N PRO A 28 -24.64 2.94 14.83
CA PRO A 28 -23.71 3.89 14.24
C PRO A 28 -22.37 3.24 13.83
N ALA A 29 -21.83 2.36 14.65
CA ALA A 29 -20.59 1.65 14.35
C ALA A 29 -20.75 0.66 13.18
N VAL A 30 -21.90 -0.01 13.07
CA VAL A 30 -22.22 -0.87 11.90
C VAL A 30 -22.17 -0.06 10.61
N PHE A 31 -22.76 1.13 10.61
CA PHE A 31 -22.73 2.02 9.44
C PHE A 31 -21.30 2.43 9.08
N ILE A 32 -20.48 2.85 10.07
CA ILE A 32 -19.09 3.23 9.85
C ILE A 32 -18.27 2.04 9.32
N VAL A 33 -18.41 0.84 9.90
CA VAL A 33 -17.75 -0.38 9.43
C VAL A 33 -18.11 -0.66 7.97
N ALA A 34 -19.39 -0.53 7.60
CA ALA A 34 -19.82 -0.75 6.21
C ALA A 34 -19.22 0.29 5.25
N VAL A 35 -19.22 1.57 5.64
CA VAL A 35 -18.62 2.65 4.83
C VAL A 35 -17.12 2.43 4.66
N LEU A 36 -16.39 2.13 5.74
CA LEU A 36 -14.95 1.86 5.69
C LEU A 36 -14.62 0.64 4.83
N ALA A 37 -15.42 -0.43 4.92
CA ALA A 37 -15.25 -1.62 4.09
C ALA A 37 -15.42 -1.32 2.59
N VAL A 38 -16.39 -0.50 2.23
CA VAL A 38 -16.62 -0.07 0.84
C VAL A 38 -15.49 0.83 0.36
N LEU A 39 -15.09 1.82 1.16
CA LEU A 39 -13.98 2.72 0.84
C LEU A 39 -12.68 1.95 0.63
N GLU A 40 -12.30 1.09 1.57
CA GLU A 40 -11.11 0.26 1.48
C GLU A 40 -11.14 -0.63 0.23
N THR A 41 -12.26 -1.30 -0.04
CA THR A 41 -12.41 -2.16 -1.22
C THR A 41 -12.27 -1.36 -2.52
N SER A 42 -12.79 -0.14 -2.56
CA SER A 42 -12.77 0.70 -3.75
C SER A 42 -11.39 1.34 -3.98
N LEU A 43 -10.75 1.83 -2.92
CA LEU A 43 -9.45 2.50 -2.99
C LEU A 43 -8.29 1.53 -3.21
N SER A 44 -8.42 0.28 -2.74
CA SER A 44 -7.38 -0.74 -2.84
C SER A 44 -7.59 -1.73 -4.01
N PHE A 45 -8.40 -1.39 -5.00
CA PHE A 45 -8.59 -2.26 -6.16
C PHE A 45 -7.35 -2.33 -7.06
N ASP A 46 -6.66 -1.21 -7.24
CA ASP A 46 -5.36 -1.12 -7.92
C ASP A 46 -4.30 -1.99 -7.24
N ASN A 47 -4.27 -1.99 -5.90
CA ASN A 47 -3.43 -2.89 -5.11
C ASN A 47 -3.73 -4.37 -5.43
N ALA A 48 -5.01 -4.76 -5.54
CA ALA A 48 -5.38 -6.11 -5.94
C ALA A 48 -4.84 -6.49 -7.33
N VAL A 49 -4.83 -5.55 -8.28
CA VAL A 49 -4.29 -5.76 -9.63
C VAL A 49 -2.78 -5.93 -9.60
N VAL A 50 -2.06 -5.05 -8.90
CA VAL A 50 -0.59 -5.11 -8.78
C VAL A 50 -0.15 -6.37 -8.04
N ASN A 51 -0.82 -6.72 -6.94
CA ASN A 51 -0.57 -7.97 -6.24
C ASN A 51 -0.77 -9.17 -7.17
N ALA A 52 -1.83 -9.18 -7.97
CA ALA A 52 -2.09 -10.26 -8.92
C ALA A 52 -1.02 -10.33 -10.02
N THR A 53 -0.49 -9.19 -10.49
CA THR A 53 0.60 -9.12 -11.47
C THR A 53 1.86 -9.80 -10.96
N VAL A 54 2.25 -9.56 -9.71
CA VAL A 54 3.42 -10.20 -9.09
C VAL A 54 3.14 -11.68 -8.77
N LEU A 55 1.97 -11.97 -8.15
CA LEU A 55 1.61 -13.33 -7.71
C LEU A 55 1.54 -14.34 -8.86
N ARG A 56 1.16 -13.93 -10.07
CA ARG A 56 1.09 -14.84 -11.23
C ARG A 56 2.45 -15.43 -11.60
N HIS A 57 3.55 -14.70 -11.30
CA HIS A 57 4.93 -15.11 -11.59
C HIS A 57 5.60 -15.81 -10.39
N MET A 58 4.97 -15.79 -9.21
CA MET A 58 5.47 -16.48 -8.03
C MET A 58 5.19 -17.98 -8.09
N ASP A 59 6.11 -18.75 -7.48
CA ASP A 59 5.88 -20.17 -7.27
C ASP A 59 4.65 -20.44 -6.38
N GLU A 60 4.00 -21.59 -6.57
CA GLU A 60 2.74 -21.93 -5.89
C GLU A 60 2.87 -21.90 -4.36
N LYS A 61 4.03 -22.31 -3.81
CA LYS A 61 4.28 -22.34 -2.36
C LYS A 61 4.28 -20.94 -1.75
N TRP A 62 4.92 -19.97 -2.40
CA TRP A 62 4.98 -18.61 -1.92
C TRP A 62 3.68 -17.86 -2.20
N ARG A 63 3.01 -18.17 -3.32
CA ARG A 63 1.66 -17.66 -3.61
C ARG A 63 0.68 -18.04 -2.52
N GLN A 64 0.66 -19.32 -2.09
CA GLN A 64 -0.19 -19.79 -0.99
C GLN A 64 0.19 -19.14 0.35
N ARG A 65 1.48 -18.95 0.62
CA ARG A 65 1.94 -18.23 1.82
C ARG A 65 1.45 -16.79 1.82
N PHE A 66 1.57 -16.08 0.72
CA PHE A 66 1.05 -14.71 0.61
C PHE A 66 -0.46 -14.66 0.84
N LEU A 67 -1.20 -15.58 0.24
CA LEU A 67 -2.64 -15.66 0.40
C LEU A 67 -3.10 -16.01 1.83
N LEU A 68 -2.24 -16.56 2.66
CA LEU A 68 -2.53 -16.88 4.06
C LEU A 68 -1.91 -15.85 5.01
N TRP A 69 -0.59 -15.68 4.96
CA TRP A 69 0.14 -14.80 5.88
C TRP A 69 -0.01 -13.32 5.52
N GLY A 70 -0.01 -12.99 4.21
CA GLY A 70 -0.22 -11.63 3.73
C GLY A 70 -1.55 -11.04 4.21
N ILE A 71 -2.62 -11.87 4.33
CA ILE A 71 -3.88 -11.40 4.90
C ILE A 71 -3.75 -11.06 6.37
N LEU A 72 -3.07 -11.93 7.14
CA LEU A 72 -2.88 -11.67 8.56
C LEU A 72 -2.05 -10.38 8.75
N ILE A 73 -1.03 -10.19 7.94
CA ILE A 73 -0.21 -8.98 7.96
C ILE A 73 -1.05 -7.78 7.51
N ALA A 74 -1.79 -7.89 6.42
CA ALA A 74 -2.64 -6.80 5.93
C ALA A 74 -3.76 -6.42 6.92
N VAL A 75 -4.47 -7.37 7.51
CA VAL A 75 -5.59 -7.10 8.42
C VAL A 75 -5.13 -6.68 9.81
N PHE A 76 -4.15 -7.36 10.39
CA PHE A 76 -3.70 -7.08 11.75
C PHE A 76 -2.43 -6.24 11.78
N GLY A 77 -1.44 -6.58 10.96
CA GLY A 77 -0.17 -5.88 10.90
C GLY A 77 -0.34 -4.42 10.51
N MET A 78 -0.91 -4.18 9.33
CA MET A 78 -0.98 -2.82 8.77
C MET A 78 -2.08 -1.96 9.41
N ARG A 79 -3.18 -2.55 9.88
CA ARG A 79 -4.33 -1.79 10.42
C ARG A 79 -4.31 -1.63 11.93
N ILE A 80 -3.53 -2.45 12.64
CA ILE A 80 -3.43 -2.38 14.10
C ILE A 80 -1.99 -2.17 14.54
N VAL A 81 -1.09 -3.12 14.20
CA VAL A 81 0.29 -3.10 14.73
C VAL A 81 1.07 -1.91 14.21
N PHE A 82 0.98 -1.62 12.93
CA PHE A 82 1.73 -0.55 12.30
C PHE A 82 1.34 0.86 12.83
N PRO A 83 0.05 1.26 12.90
CA PRO A 83 -0.34 2.52 13.51
C PRO A 83 0.04 2.62 14.99
N LEU A 84 -0.08 1.53 15.76
CA LEU A 84 0.39 1.50 17.15
C LEU A 84 1.90 1.72 17.25
N ALA A 85 2.68 1.08 16.35
CA ALA A 85 4.13 1.25 16.32
C ALA A 85 4.53 2.69 15.99
N ILE A 86 3.85 3.34 15.03
CA ILE A 86 4.09 4.75 14.69
C ILE A 86 3.86 5.65 15.90
N VAL A 87 2.69 5.53 16.55
CA VAL A 87 2.39 6.34 17.75
C VAL A 87 3.41 6.07 18.86
N GLY A 88 3.84 4.81 19.03
CA GLY A 88 4.88 4.44 19.99
C GLY A 88 6.20 5.14 19.74
N VAL A 89 6.62 5.22 18.47
CA VAL A 89 7.86 5.91 18.08
C VAL A 89 7.71 7.43 18.22
N VAL A 90 6.66 8.02 17.66
CA VAL A 90 6.44 9.48 17.66
C VAL A 90 6.26 10.03 19.09
N ALA A 91 5.48 9.35 19.92
CA ALA A 91 5.25 9.76 21.32
C ALA A 91 6.31 9.24 22.29
N ASN A 92 7.31 8.48 21.81
CA ASN A 92 8.32 7.83 22.65
C ASN A 92 7.70 7.00 23.79
N MET A 93 6.67 6.20 23.46
CA MET A 93 5.88 5.42 24.40
C MET A 93 6.12 3.92 24.20
N GLY A 94 6.07 3.17 25.30
CA GLY A 94 6.12 1.69 25.25
C GLY A 94 4.81 1.09 24.70
N PRO A 95 4.86 -0.17 24.17
CA PRO A 95 3.71 -0.77 23.49
C PRO A 95 2.41 -0.81 24.31
N MET A 96 2.51 -1.10 25.62
CA MET A 96 1.35 -1.15 26.51
C MET A 96 0.70 0.22 26.70
N ALA A 97 1.52 1.27 26.85
CA ALA A 97 1.03 2.63 26.99
C ALA A 97 0.33 3.14 25.72
N VAL A 98 0.79 2.73 24.55
CA VAL A 98 0.14 3.05 23.26
C VAL A 98 -1.19 2.33 23.12
N ILE A 99 -1.27 1.05 23.51
CA ILE A 99 -2.54 0.30 23.51
C ILE A 99 -3.55 0.96 24.45
N ASP A 100 -3.14 1.33 25.65
CA ASP A 100 -3.99 2.04 26.60
C ASP A 100 -4.46 3.40 26.03
N LEU A 101 -3.56 4.14 25.39
CA LEU A 101 -3.89 5.38 24.70
C LEU A 101 -4.94 5.16 23.60
N ALA A 102 -4.74 4.17 22.74
CA ALA A 102 -5.64 3.87 21.63
C ALA A 102 -7.05 3.42 22.09
N LEU A 103 -7.13 2.72 23.23
CA LEU A 103 -8.40 2.20 23.75
C LEU A 103 -9.15 3.20 24.63
N PHE A 104 -8.44 3.96 25.47
CA PHE A 104 -9.04 4.81 26.48
C PHE A 104 -8.97 6.31 26.18
N LYS A 105 -8.10 6.74 25.24
CA LYS A 105 -7.93 8.13 24.80
C LYS A 105 -7.81 8.20 23.27
N PRO A 106 -8.81 7.77 22.52
CA PRO A 106 -8.73 7.63 21.07
C PRO A 106 -8.47 8.97 20.34
N ASP A 107 -8.93 10.09 20.89
CA ASP A 107 -8.69 11.42 20.31
C ASP A 107 -7.21 11.84 20.40
N ASP A 108 -6.55 11.56 21.52
CA ASP A 108 -5.11 11.82 21.68
C ASP A 108 -4.30 10.88 20.77
N TYR A 109 -4.70 9.62 20.68
CA TYR A 109 -4.08 8.66 19.77
C TYR A 109 -4.18 9.11 18.31
N ALA A 110 -5.37 9.49 17.86
CA ALA A 110 -5.62 9.99 16.50
C ALA A 110 -4.77 11.23 16.20
N ARG A 111 -4.68 12.18 17.14
CA ARG A 111 -3.87 13.39 16.99
C ARG A 111 -2.38 13.09 16.81
N ILE A 112 -1.81 12.16 17.60
CA ILE A 112 -0.40 11.76 17.47
C ILE A 112 -0.18 11.02 16.15
N LEU A 113 -1.07 10.12 15.76
CA LEU A 113 -0.93 9.40 14.51
C LEU A 113 -1.01 10.34 13.29
N THR A 114 -1.94 11.29 13.31
CA THR A 114 -2.08 12.26 12.21
C THR A 114 -0.94 13.28 12.18
N SER A 115 -0.27 13.59 13.31
CA SER A 115 0.92 14.45 13.30
C SER A 115 2.10 13.83 12.55
N ALA A 116 2.17 12.49 12.44
CA ALA A 116 3.18 11.77 11.66
C ALA A 116 2.82 11.61 10.16
N HIS A 117 1.75 12.27 9.71
CA HIS A 117 1.26 12.10 8.32
C HIS A 117 2.31 12.50 7.28
N HIS A 118 3.08 13.55 7.54
CA HIS A 118 4.06 14.06 6.58
C HIS A 118 5.19 13.08 6.33
N GLU A 119 5.74 12.46 7.38
CA GLU A 119 6.83 11.49 7.30
C GLU A 119 6.37 10.22 6.61
N ILE A 120 5.15 9.78 6.91
CA ILE A 120 4.60 8.56 6.31
C ILE A 120 4.24 8.80 4.85
N ALA A 121 3.69 9.97 4.52
CA ALA A 121 3.44 10.37 3.15
C ALA A 121 4.75 10.46 2.35
N ALA A 122 5.83 10.98 2.94
CA ALA A 122 7.14 11.01 2.31
C ALA A 122 7.69 9.60 2.04
N PHE A 123 7.64 8.72 3.06
CA PHE A 123 8.11 7.33 2.95
C PHE A 123 7.32 6.55 1.91
N GLY A 124 5.99 6.50 2.06
CA GLY A 124 5.09 5.75 1.17
C GLY A 124 5.09 6.34 -0.24
N GLY A 125 5.03 7.67 -0.37
CA GLY A 125 5.09 8.36 -1.65
C GLY A 125 6.37 8.06 -2.42
N ALA A 126 7.54 8.06 -1.75
CA ALA A 126 8.81 7.71 -2.36
C ALA A 126 8.85 6.25 -2.81
N PHE A 127 8.38 5.32 -1.97
CA PHE A 127 8.30 3.91 -2.32
C PHE A 127 7.39 3.69 -3.54
N LEU A 128 6.18 4.23 -3.53
CA LEU A 128 5.21 4.09 -4.62
C LEU A 128 5.67 4.79 -5.91
N MET A 129 6.35 5.94 -5.80
CA MET A 129 6.94 6.63 -6.94
C MET A 129 7.99 5.75 -7.64
N MET A 130 8.84 5.05 -6.89
CA MET A 130 9.80 4.10 -7.44
C MET A 130 9.11 2.94 -8.15
N VAL A 131 8.03 2.38 -7.55
CA VAL A 131 7.22 1.32 -8.17
C VAL A 131 6.63 1.78 -9.50
N PHE A 132 6.03 2.98 -9.52
CA PHE A 132 5.46 3.61 -10.70
C PHE A 132 6.51 3.82 -11.80
N LEU A 133 7.61 4.50 -11.44
CA LEU A 133 8.66 4.83 -12.40
C LEU A 133 9.33 3.57 -12.97
N LYS A 134 9.56 2.54 -12.15
CA LYS A 134 10.12 1.27 -12.62
C LYS A 134 9.26 0.63 -13.70
N PHE A 135 7.94 0.64 -13.55
CA PHE A 135 7.02 0.07 -14.53
C PHE A 135 7.00 0.87 -15.85
N PHE A 136 7.01 2.22 -15.79
CA PHE A 136 6.88 3.05 -16.98
C PHE A 136 8.20 3.39 -17.68
N ILE A 137 9.33 3.31 -16.98
CA ILE A 137 10.68 3.58 -17.51
C ILE A 137 11.34 2.29 -18.06
N ASP A 138 10.71 1.12 -17.93
CA ASP A 138 11.26 -0.14 -18.46
C ASP A 138 11.41 -0.07 -19.99
N VAL A 139 12.66 -0.20 -20.45
CA VAL A 139 13.03 -0.17 -21.88
C VAL A 139 12.52 -1.38 -22.66
N ASN A 140 12.21 -2.48 -21.98
CA ASN A 140 11.73 -3.71 -22.60
C ASN A 140 10.19 -3.77 -22.70
N LYS A 141 9.52 -2.68 -22.35
CA LYS A 141 8.07 -2.59 -22.35
C LYS A 141 7.52 -2.38 -23.76
N ASP A 142 6.85 -3.39 -24.31
CA ASP A 142 6.26 -3.36 -25.64
C ASP A 142 4.86 -2.75 -25.70
N THR A 143 4.15 -2.73 -24.57
CA THR A 143 2.75 -2.28 -24.50
C THR A 143 2.66 -0.90 -23.87
N HIS A 144 2.00 0.04 -24.55
CA HIS A 144 1.75 1.40 -24.08
C HIS A 144 0.24 1.68 -24.15
N TRP A 145 -0.36 2.07 -23.02
CA TRP A 145 -1.77 2.50 -22.98
C TRP A 145 -1.90 3.96 -23.39
N LEU A 146 -1.12 4.84 -22.77
CA LEU A 146 -1.03 6.26 -23.09
C LEU A 146 0.27 6.55 -23.85
N ALA A 147 0.37 6.02 -25.08
CA ALA A 147 1.60 6.07 -25.88
C ALA A 147 2.27 7.47 -25.95
N PRO A 148 1.54 8.61 -26.07
CA PRO A 148 2.17 9.93 -26.10
C PRO A 148 2.95 10.30 -24.82
N ILE A 149 2.60 9.70 -23.68
CA ILE A 149 3.23 9.93 -22.37
C ILE A 149 4.20 8.81 -22.05
N GLU A 150 3.79 7.57 -22.24
CA GLU A 150 4.58 6.38 -21.86
C GLU A 150 5.82 6.18 -22.76
N ALA A 151 5.71 6.41 -24.06
CA ALA A 151 6.82 6.22 -24.97
C ALA A 151 8.03 7.16 -24.69
N PRO A 152 7.87 8.45 -24.36
CA PRO A 152 8.97 9.27 -23.87
C PRO A 152 9.58 8.77 -22.56
N LEU A 153 8.75 8.22 -21.63
CA LEU A 153 9.26 7.69 -20.35
C LEU A 153 10.18 6.48 -20.54
N THR A 154 9.91 5.60 -21.50
CA THR A 154 10.78 4.46 -21.79
C THR A 154 12.17 4.90 -22.29
N HIS A 155 12.29 6.04 -22.95
CA HIS A 155 13.58 6.58 -23.35
C HIS A 155 14.44 7.02 -22.16
N LEU A 156 13.81 7.43 -21.04
CA LEU A 156 14.50 7.76 -19.79
C LEU A 156 15.09 6.51 -19.11
N GLY A 157 14.60 5.32 -19.42
CA GLY A 157 15.13 4.06 -18.90
C GLY A 157 16.55 3.75 -19.33
N ARG A 158 17.09 4.48 -20.32
CA ARG A 158 18.50 4.42 -20.70
C ARG A 158 19.42 5.07 -19.67
N LEU A 159 18.87 5.87 -18.76
CA LEU A 159 19.62 6.47 -17.65
C LEU A 159 19.42 5.56 -16.43
N GLU A 160 20.45 4.83 -16.02
CA GLU A 160 20.41 3.84 -14.94
C GLU A 160 19.83 4.36 -13.60
N ALA A 161 19.97 5.66 -13.33
CA ALA A 161 19.51 6.29 -12.10
C ALA A 161 18.25 7.17 -12.27
N ALA A 162 17.58 7.15 -13.44
CA ALA A 162 16.46 8.06 -13.71
C ALA A 162 15.36 7.98 -12.65
N GLN A 163 14.97 6.77 -12.24
CA GLN A 163 13.93 6.52 -11.24
C GLN A 163 14.31 7.16 -9.89
N ILE A 164 15.54 6.94 -9.44
CA ILE A 164 16.07 7.50 -8.19
C ILE A 164 16.12 9.03 -8.28
N MET A 165 16.60 9.58 -9.38
CA MET A 165 16.68 11.02 -9.61
C MET A 165 15.31 11.69 -9.54
N PHE A 166 14.30 11.16 -10.24
CA PHE A 166 12.96 11.73 -10.23
C PHE A 166 12.30 11.61 -8.85
N THR A 167 12.50 10.50 -8.14
CA THR A 167 11.99 10.32 -6.78
C THR A 167 12.63 11.29 -5.81
N LEU A 168 13.96 11.49 -5.87
CA LEU A 168 14.65 12.48 -5.05
C LEU A 168 14.21 13.91 -5.36
N LEU A 169 14.01 14.24 -6.64
CA LEU A 169 13.46 15.54 -7.03
C LEU A 169 12.04 15.76 -6.50
N ALA A 170 11.21 14.73 -6.50
CA ALA A 170 9.87 14.79 -5.91
C ALA A 170 9.94 15.04 -4.40
N ILE A 171 10.80 14.32 -3.66
CA ILE A 171 11.00 14.52 -2.23
C ILE A 171 11.48 15.96 -1.94
N LEU A 172 12.51 16.43 -2.65
CA LEU A 172 13.09 17.75 -2.41
C LEU A 172 12.12 18.88 -2.78
N SER A 173 11.40 18.75 -3.90
CA SER A 173 10.41 19.76 -4.30
C SER A 173 9.24 19.83 -3.33
N SER A 174 8.72 18.70 -2.87
CA SER A 174 7.64 18.67 -1.89
C SER A 174 8.08 19.19 -0.52
N SER A 175 9.30 18.86 -0.09
CA SER A 175 9.85 19.37 1.18
C SER A 175 9.98 20.90 1.21
N ALA A 176 10.21 21.53 0.04
CA ALA A 176 10.33 22.99 -0.06
C ALA A 176 9.04 23.73 0.37
N TRP A 177 7.92 23.06 0.38
CA TRP A 177 6.61 23.60 0.71
C TRP A 177 6.28 23.53 2.21
N LEU A 178 7.05 22.80 2.99
CA LEU A 178 6.89 22.75 4.45
C LEU A 178 7.49 24.01 5.10
N ASP A 179 6.80 24.54 6.11
CA ASP A 179 7.18 25.83 6.73
C ASP A 179 8.34 25.75 7.74
N GLY A 180 8.61 24.57 8.32
CA GLY A 180 9.64 24.37 9.34
C GLY A 180 10.89 23.65 8.81
N ALA A 181 12.09 24.09 9.25
CA ALA A 181 13.33 23.39 8.88
C ALA A 181 13.39 21.96 9.45
N GLU A 182 12.82 21.74 10.63
CA GLU A 182 12.71 20.43 11.27
C GLU A 182 11.79 19.51 10.49
N GLN A 183 10.57 19.94 10.18
CA GLN A 183 9.61 19.18 9.36
C GLN A 183 10.16 18.85 7.98
N ARG A 184 10.89 19.79 7.34
CA ARG A 184 11.56 19.53 6.06
C ARG A 184 12.58 18.40 6.17
N MET A 185 13.38 18.41 7.23
CA MET A 185 14.39 17.39 7.47
C MET A 185 13.76 16.03 7.71
N GLU A 186 12.73 15.95 8.57
CA GLU A 186 11.99 14.71 8.86
C GLU A 186 11.36 14.14 7.59
N PHE A 187 10.71 14.97 6.78
CA PHE A 187 10.14 14.60 5.49
C PHE A 187 11.19 14.04 4.53
N ILE A 188 12.32 14.73 4.36
CA ILE A 188 13.40 14.29 3.47
C ILE A 188 13.98 12.96 3.97
N VAL A 189 14.24 12.83 5.26
CA VAL A 189 14.79 11.60 5.86
C VAL A 189 13.82 10.44 5.66
N ALA A 190 12.53 10.65 5.92
CA ALA A 190 11.51 9.63 5.71
C ALA A 190 11.39 9.22 4.25
N GLY A 191 11.39 10.18 3.31
CA GLY A 191 11.36 9.91 1.87
C GLY A 191 12.59 9.14 1.39
N VAL A 192 13.78 9.48 1.88
CA VAL A 192 15.02 8.74 1.58
C VAL A 192 14.95 7.32 2.14
N TRP A 193 14.37 7.09 3.33
CA TRP A 193 14.14 5.74 3.84
C TRP A 193 13.17 4.96 2.97
N GLY A 194 12.10 5.56 2.46
CA GLY A 194 11.18 4.92 1.50
C GLY A 194 11.91 4.45 0.23
N LEU A 195 12.79 5.29 -0.30
CA LEU A 195 13.65 4.96 -1.44
C LEU A 195 14.61 3.81 -1.12
N ILE A 196 15.30 3.85 0.03
CA ILE A 196 16.23 2.81 0.47
C ILE A 196 15.51 1.47 0.63
N VAL A 197 14.35 1.47 1.29
CA VAL A 197 13.54 0.25 1.49
C VAL A 197 13.08 -0.32 0.15
N TYR A 198 12.69 0.52 -0.80
CA TYR A 198 12.37 0.07 -2.15
C TYR A 198 13.58 -0.60 -2.84
N ILE A 199 14.75 0.04 -2.82
CA ILE A 199 15.98 -0.50 -3.44
C ILE A 199 16.38 -1.84 -2.78
N LEU A 200 16.26 -1.95 -1.46
CA LEU A 200 16.53 -3.19 -0.75
C LEU A 200 15.53 -4.29 -1.14
N ALA A 201 14.23 -3.98 -1.17
CA ALA A 201 13.20 -4.93 -1.56
C ALA A 201 13.34 -5.41 -3.02
N ASP A 202 13.77 -4.49 -3.89
CA ASP A 202 14.06 -4.79 -5.29
C ASP A 202 15.34 -5.61 -5.44
N GLY A 203 16.42 -5.22 -4.75
CA GLY A 203 17.72 -5.87 -4.79
C GLY A 203 17.74 -7.28 -4.17
N ILE A 204 17.00 -7.52 -3.08
CA ILE A 204 16.85 -8.88 -2.49
C ILE A 204 16.25 -9.84 -3.52
N GLY A 205 15.34 -9.35 -4.37
CA GLY A 205 14.78 -10.13 -5.49
C GLY A 205 15.85 -10.62 -6.47
N GLY A 206 16.78 -9.77 -6.83
CA GLY A 206 17.87 -10.09 -7.76
C GLY A 206 18.89 -11.08 -7.15
N VAL A 207 19.24 -10.90 -5.87
CA VAL A 207 20.25 -11.74 -5.19
C VAL A 207 19.72 -13.14 -4.85
N MET A 208 18.46 -13.27 -4.43
CA MET A 208 17.87 -14.55 -4.03
C MET A 208 17.27 -15.35 -5.20
N GLY A 209 16.99 -14.69 -6.33
CA GLY A 209 16.42 -15.35 -7.51
C GLY A 209 17.43 -16.12 -8.39
N GLY A 210 18.73 -16.07 -8.08
CA GLY A 210 19.75 -16.96 -8.66
C GLY A 210 19.95 -16.85 -10.18
N GLY A 211 19.61 -15.72 -10.81
CA GLY A 211 19.81 -15.51 -12.24
C GLY A 211 20.05 -14.05 -12.56
N GLU A 212 21.15 -13.75 -13.25
CA GLU A 212 21.36 -12.50 -13.95
C GLU A 212 20.28 -12.37 -15.05
N GLY A 213 19.08 -11.94 -14.69
CA GLY A 213 18.09 -11.46 -15.63
C GLY A 213 18.45 -10.03 -16.01
N GLU A 214 19.16 -9.85 -17.11
CA GLU A 214 19.22 -8.58 -17.83
C GLU A 214 17.81 -8.16 -18.21
N GLY A 215 17.21 -7.26 -17.45
CA GLY A 215 15.90 -6.71 -17.76
C GLY A 215 15.04 -6.52 -16.51
N GLY A 216 15.10 -5.34 -15.97
CA GLY A 216 14.50 -4.93 -14.71
C GLY A 216 12.97 -4.95 -14.66
N GLN A 217 12.32 -6.03 -15.01
CA GLN A 217 10.87 -6.16 -14.88
C GLN A 217 10.48 -6.25 -13.41
N VAL A 218 9.51 -5.44 -12.99
CA VAL A 218 8.84 -5.48 -11.67
C VAL A 218 8.29 -6.89 -11.37
N VAL A 219 8.20 -7.73 -12.39
CA VAL A 219 7.44 -8.96 -12.45
C VAL A 219 8.24 -10.21 -12.07
N ASP A 220 9.58 -10.17 -12.07
CA ASP A 220 10.40 -11.38 -11.91
C ASP A 220 10.78 -11.70 -10.44
N LYS A 221 9.96 -11.23 -9.49
CA LYS A 221 10.19 -11.46 -8.06
C LYS A 221 9.57 -12.79 -7.62
N THR A 222 10.37 -13.85 -7.63
CA THR A 222 9.97 -15.17 -7.15
C THR A 222 10.30 -15.36 -5.66
N GLY A 223 9.62 -16.29 -4.99
CA GLY A 223 9.98 -16.72 -3.65
C GLY A 223 9.75 -15.68 -2.53
N PHE A 224 10.63 -15.69 -1.54
CA PHE A 224 10.56 -14.81 -0.36
C PHE A 224 10.66 -13.32 -0.72
N ALA A 225 11.46 -12.99 -1.71
CA ALA A 225 11.65 -11.61 -2.14
C ALA A 225 10.37 -11.01 -2.73
N GLY A 226 9.65 -11.78 -3.56
CA GLY A 226 8.34 -11.38 -4.06
C GLY A 226 7.32 -11.21 -2.94
N PHE A 227 7.33 -12.10 -1.95
CA PHE A 227 6.49 -11.98 -0.76
C PHE A 227 6.78 -10.67 0.00
N MET A 228 8.03 -10.39 0.34
CA MET A 228 8.42 -9.17 1.05
C MET A 228 8.10 -7.89 0.27
N TYR A 229 8.31 -7.93 -1.04
CA TYR A 229 7.96 -6.81 -1.91
C TYR A 229 6.46 -6.49 -1.88
N LEU A 230 5.62 -7.51 -1.96
CA LEU A 230 4.16 -7.35 -1.90
C LEU A 230 3.71 -6.82 -0.52
N GLU A 231 4.30 -7.30 0.58
CA GLU A 231 3.99 -6.81 1.92
C GLU A 231 4.37 -5.34 2.11
N LEU A 232 5.53 -4.92 1.61
CA LEU A 232 5.97 -3.52 1.66
C LEU A 232 5.11 -2.62 0.77
N LEU A 233 4.71 -3.12 -0.38
CA LEU A 233 3.79 -2.43 -1.27
C LEU A 233 2.41 -2.25 -0.60
N ASP A 234 1.87 -3.32 -0.02
CA ASP A 234 0.59 -3.31 0.69
C ASP A 234 0.64 -2.37 1.91
N ALA A 235 1.77 -2.32 2.62
CA ALA A 235 2.00 -1.36 3.70
C ALA A 235 1.90 0.09 3.23
N SER A 236 2.55 0.40 2.09
CA SER A 236 2.58 1.76 1.53
C SER A 236 1.19 2.23 1.07
N PHE A 237 0.34 1.34 0.57
CA PHE A 237 -1.05 1.64 0.22
C PHE A 237 -1.98 1.76 1.43
N SER A 238 -1.75 0.92 2.44
CA SER A 238 -2.69 0.73 3.55
C SER A 238 -2.77 1.94 4.47
N PHE A 239 -1.72 2.74 4.55
CA PHE A 239 -1.63 3.81 5.53
C PHE A 239 -2.61 4.96 5.25
N ASP A 240 -2.77 5.35 3.99
CA ASP A 240 -3.73 6.39 3.60
C ASP A 240 -5.17 5.98 3.96
N GLY A 241 -5.50 4.70 3.80
CA GLY A 241 -6.77 4.14 4.24
C GLY A 241 -6.97 4.27 5.76
N VAL A 242 -5.93 4.04 6.55
CA VAL A 242 -5.99 4.17 8.01
C VAL A 242 -6.18 5.63 8.42
N ILE A 243 -5.39 6.58 7.88
CA ILE A 243 -5.57 8.01 8.17
C ILE A 243 -6.95 8.49 7.72
N GLY A 244 -7.38 8.12 6.52
CA GLY A 244 -8.71 8.48 6.01
C GLY A 244 -9.85 7.95 6.90
N ALA A 245 -9.66 6.80 7.54
CA ALA A 245 -10.64 6.25 8.47
C ALA A 245 -10.81 7.09 9.75
N PHE A 246 -9.76 7.78 10.20
CA PHE A 246 -9.84 8.69 11.35
C PHE A 246 -10.70 9.92 11.08
N ALA A 247 -10.96 10.27 9.82
CA ALA A 247 -11.95 11.28 9.47
C ALA A 247 -13.40 10.86 9.76
N LEU A 248 -13.66 9.55 9.88
CA LEU A 248 -14.98 9.01 10.15
C LEU A 248 -15.18 8.60 11.61
N THR A 249 -14.12 8.13 12.28
CA THR A 249 -14.18 7.68 13.68
C THR A 249 -12.78 7.60 14.28
N ASN A 250 -12.65 7.97 15.56
CA ASN A 250 -11.41 7.83 16.34
C ASN A 250 -11.29 6.44 17.01
N SER A 251 -12.28 5.56 16.85
CA SER A 251 -12.26 4.22 17.45
C SER A 251 -11.41 3.25 16.63
N LEU A 252 -10.18 2.98 17.09
CA LEU A 252 -9.28 2.02 16.45
C LEU A 252 -9.92 0.64 16.21
N PRO A 253 -10.72 0.04 17.14
CA PRO A 253 -11.41 -1.23 16.87
C PRO A 253 -12.39 -1.15 15.68
N ILE A 254 -13.16 -0.06 15.55
CA ILE A 254 -14.10 0.13 14.43
C ILE A 254 -13.34 0.28 13.12
N ILE A 255 -12.25 1.07 13.12
CA ILE A 255 -11.36 1.23 11.96
C ILE A 255 -10.78 -0.11 11.54
N ALA A 256 -10.19 -0.86 12.48
CA ALA A 256 -9.58 -2.16 12.20
C ALA A 256 -10.58 -3.18 11.61
N ILE A 257 -11.81 -3.23 12.14
CA ILE A 257 -12.88 -4.09 11.64
C ILE A 257 -13.28 -3.66 10.22
N GLY A 258 -13.57 -2.39 9.99
CA GLY A 258 -14.04 -1.89 8.70
C GLY A 258 -13.03 -2.06 7.58
N LEU A 259 -11.80 -1.59 7.80
CA LEU A 259 -10.68 -1.76 6.85
C LEU A 259 -10.29 -3.24 6.68
N GLY A 260 -10.38 -4.04 7.76
CA GLY A 260 -10.15 -5.49 7.71
C GLY A 260 -11.15 -6.23 6.80
N VAL A 261 -12.43 -5.86 6.88
CA VAL A 261 -13.46 -6.39 5.96
C VAL A 261 -13.13 -6.00 4.52
N GLY A 262 -12.78 -4.73 4.25
CA GLY A 262 -12.38 -4.28 2.92
C GLY A 262 -11.17 -5.05 2.38
N ALA A 263 -10.13 -5.26 3.19
CA ALA A 263 -8.95 -6.03 2.83
C ALA A 263 -9.27 -7.48 2.42
N MET A 264 -10.27 -8.09 3.05
CA MET A 264 -10.73 -9.43 2.63
C MET A 264 -11.34 -9.42 1.23
N PHE A 265 -12.02 -8.33 0.82
CA PHE A 265 -12.50 -8.17 -0.56
C PHE A 265 -11.35 -7.94 -1.54
N VAL A 266 -10.40 -7.09 -1.19
CA VAL A 266 -9.18 -6.86 -2.01
C VAL A 266 -8.47 -8.18 -2.29
N ARG A 267 -8.28 -9.03 -1.27
CA ARG A 267 -7.76 -10.39 -1.43
C ARG A 267 -8.61 -11.23 -2.38
N SER A 268 -9.94 -11.19 -2.25
CA SER A 268 -10.81 -11.98 -3.11
C SER A 268 -10.73 -11.54 -4.58
N PHE A 269 -10.58 -10.24 -4.82
CA PHE A 269 -10.27 -9.70 -6.15
C PHE A 269 -8.91 -10.18 -6.65
N THR A 270 -7.87 -10.11 -5.83
CA THR A 270 -6.53 -10.62 -6.18
C THR A 270 -6.58 -12.09 -6.60
N LEU A 271 -7.24 -12.94 -5.81
CA LEU A 271 -7.45 -14.35 -6.14
C LEU A 271 -8.17 -14.54 -7.47
N MET A 272 -9.26 -13.81 -7.67
CA MET A 272 -10.04 -13.87 -8.90
C MET A 272 -9.19 -13.47 -10.12
N LEU A 273 -8.40 -12.42 -10.01
CA LEU A 273 -7.52 -11.94 -11.07
C LEU A 273 -6.43 -12.97 -11.42
N VAL A 274 -5.80 -13.58 -10.42
CA VAL A 274 -4.73 -14.58 -10.60
C VAL A 274 -5.27 -15.86 -11.24
N TYR A 275 -6.35 -16.43 -10.67
CA TYR A 275 -6.81 -17.76 -11.10
C TYR A 275 -7.70 -17.77 -12.33
N ARG A 276 -8.22 -16.64 -12.78
CA ARG A 276 -9.05 -16.54 -13.99
C ARG A 276 -8.33 -16.03 -15.23
N GLY A 277 -7.05 -15.69 -15.15
CA GLY A 277 -6.35 -15.08 -16.28
C GLY A 277 -6.95 -13.74 -16.70
N THR A 278 -7.61 -13.03 -15.77
CA THR A 278 -8.29 -11.76 -16.06
C THR A 278 -7.30 -10.68 -16.50
N LEU A 279 -6.06 -10.72 -15.98
CA LEU A 279 -4.99 -9.80 -16.38
C LEU A 279 -4.63 -9.95 -17.86
N GLU A 280 -4.63 -11.18 -18.37
CA GLU A 280 -4.35 -11.45 -19.79
C GLU A 280 -5.52 -11.03 -20.70
N ALA A 281 -6.76 -11.14 -20.20
CA ALA A 281 -7.96 -10.74 -20.91
C ALA A 281 -8.09 -9.21 -21.06
N TYR A 282 -7.56 -8.44 -20.12
CA TYR A 282 -7.64 -6.98 -20.10
C TYR A 282 -6.26 -6.34 -20.25
N ARG A 283 -5.80 -6.17 -21.49
CA ARG A 283 -4.46 -5.70 -21.86
C ARG A 283 -3.93 -4.47 -21.11
N TYR A 284 -4.81 -3.56 -20.72
CA TYR A 284 -4.42 -2.28 -20.07
C TYR A 284 -4.75 -2.22 -18.57
N LEU A 285 -5.20 -3.32 -17.97
CA LEU A 285 -5.57 -3.33 -16.56
C LEU A 285 -4.37 -3.03 -15.66
N GLU A 286 -3.22 -3.61 -15.97
CA GLU A 286 -1.95 -3.35 -15.27
C GLU A 286 -1.51 -1.89 -15.42
N HIS A 287 -1.59 -1.33 -16.63
CA HIS A 287 -1.24 0.08 -16.86
C HIS A 287 -2.11 1.01 -16.02
N GLY A 288 -3.43 0.75 -15.96
CA GLY A 288 -4.36 1.50 -15.15
C GLY A 288 -4.00 1.47 -13.66
N ALA A 289 -3.64 0.28 -13.15
CA ALA A 289 -3.21 0.13 -11.76
C ALA A 289 -1.90 0.88 -11.46
N PHE A 290 -0.89 0.78 -12.33
CA PHE A 290 0.36 1.53 -12.14
C PHE A 290 0.19 3.05 -12.31
N TRP A 291 -0.74 3.51 -13.17
CA TRP A 291 -1.11 4.93 -13.20
C TRP A 291 -1.78 5.38 -11.91
N ALA A 292 -2.64 4.55 -11.30
CA ALA A 292 -3.24 4.84 -10.01
C ALA A 292 -2.17 4.93 -8.90
N ILE A 293 -1.16 4.04 -8.91
CA ILE A 293 0.01 4.13 -8.01
C ILE A 293 0.74 5.47 -8.18
N GLY A 294 1.03 5.87 -9.42
CA GLY A 294 1.68 7.16 -9.69
C GLY A 294 0.85 8.35 -9.21
N ALA A 295 -0.46 8.30 -9.40
CA ALA A 295 -1.38 9.32 -8.91
C ALA A 295 -1.39 9.37 -7.38
N LEU A 296 -1.44 8.22 -6.70
CA LEU A 296 -1.38 8.14 -5.24
C LEU A 296 -0.05 8.68 -4.71
N ALA A 297 1.09 8.28 -5.29
CA ALA A 297 2.40 8.82 -4.93
C ALA A 297 2.44 10.36 -5.08
N ALA A 298 1.88 10.89 -6.17
CA ALA A 298 1.79 12.33 -6.38
C ALA A 298 0.88 13.01 -5.34
N ILE A 299 -0.26 12.41 -4.99
CA ILE A 299 -1.17 12.91 -3.95
C ILE A 299 -0.45 12.94 -2.59
N MET A 300 0.30 11.89 -2.24
CA MET A 300 1.07 11.85 -0.99
C MET A 300 2.11 12.96 -0.93
N PHE A 301 2.80 13.27 -2.03
CA PHE A 301 3.77 14.38 -2.07
C PHE A 301 3.10 15.78 -2.09
N ILE A 302 1.96 15.92 -2.75
CA ILE A 302 1.25 17.21 -2.84
C ILE A 302 0.39 17.46 -1.59
N GLY A 303 -0.18 16.42 -0.99
CA GLY A 303 -1.06 16.49 0.18
C GLY A 303 -0.38 17.09 1.41
N VAL A 304 0.94 17.11 1.45
CA VAL A 304 1.75 17.78 2.47
C VAL A 304 1.43 19.29 2.62
N HIS A 305 0.83 19.91 1.59
CA HIS A 305 0.42 21.32 1.60
C HIS A 305 -0.91 21.62 2.29
N VAL A 306 -1.77 20.61 2.40
CA VAL A 306 -3.19 20.84 2.69
C VAL A 306 -3.47 20.72 4.20
N HIS A 307 -2.49 20.32 4.98
CA HIS A 307 -2.55 20.12 6.42
C HIS A 307 -1.49 20.91 7.14
#